data_94c64c7a0c6538188357870c56938ade
#
_entry.id   94c64c7a0c6538188357870c56938ade
#
_cell.length_a   1.000
_cell.length_b   1.000
_cell.length_c   1.000
_cell.angle_alpha   90.00
_cell.angle_beta   90.00
_cell.angle_gamma   90.00
#
_symmetry.space_group_name_H-M   'P 1'
#
loop_
_entity.id
_entity.type
_entity.pdbx_description
1 polymer ?
#
loop_
_entity_poly.entity_id
_entity_poly.type
_entity_poly.pdbx_seq_one_letter_code
_entity_poly.pdbx_strand_id
1 'polypeptide(L)'
;MSSTEAGSPLRLAVIGVGARSYIASHAVDSGSGTIVAVADPSSAARERAAEQFGAGIATFASHRDLIDARDAQGGSIVDAAFVTSPDHTHAEIAIDLLRAGIPVYVEKPLAISLDDADAILAAAAESGTRLYVGHNMRHMAVVTLMRDIIQRGEIGEVKAVWCRHFVGNGGDYYFKDWHAERAKSNGLLLQKGAHDIDIIHWLAGGYSELVTGMGGLSLYGDITDRRDNSDRTMPEWFSLDAWPPLSQTELNPVIDVEDISMVTMRLDNGVYASYQQCHYTPDYWRNYTVIGTEGRLENFGDTDGAVVRVWNTRTTYDPAGDAEYRVNGDERGHRDADRLTVDEFIRFITDGSETETSAVAARNAVATAVAATESIRDGSRPIAVPAVDEHVATLV
;
A
#
# COMPACT_ATOMS: atom_id res chain seq x y z
N MET A 1 -0.31 -33.92 23.25
CA MET A 1 -0.88 -32.93 22.32
C MET A 1 -1.80 -32.06 23.15
N SER A 2 -1.26 -30.96 23.68
CA SER A 2 -2.03 -29.99 24.45
C SER A 2 -2.81 -29.13 23.47
N SER A 3 -4.13 -29.18 23.53
CA SER A 3 -5.00 -28.19 22.87
C SER A 3 -4.73 -26.85 23.53
N THR A 4 -4.01 -25.96 22.85
CA THR A 4 -4.03 -24.53 23.17
C THR A 4 -5.48 -24.09 23.07
N GLU A 5 -6.08 -23.65 24.16
CA GLU A 5 -7.37 -22.96 24.16
C GLU A 5 -7.24 -21.79 23.17
N ALA A 6 -8.03 -21.81 22.11
CA ALA A 6 -8.15 -20.68 21.20
C ALA A 6 -8.67 -19.50 22.05
N GLY A 7 -7.89 -18.44 22.14
CA GLY A 7 -8.33 -17.21 22.82
C GLY A 7 -9.63 -16.70 22.19
N SER A 8 -10.41 -15.94 22.94
CA SER A 8 -11.63 -15.30 22.38
C SER A 8 -11.26 -14.45 21.17
N PRO A 9 -12.11 -14.44 20.12
CA PRO A 9 -11.88 -13.58 18.95
C PRO A 9 -11.66 -12.12 19.37
N LEU A 10 -10.72 -11.43 18.73
CA LEU A 10 -10.45 -10.01 18.99
C LEU A 10 -11.66 -9.14 18.63
N ARG A 11 -11.92 -8.14 19.45
CA ARG A 11 -12.91 -7.10 19.16
C ARG A 11 -12.26 -6.05 18.27
N LEU A 12 -12.69 -5.94 17.01
CA LEU A 12 -12.06 -5.10 16.02
C LEU A 12 -12.96 -3.94 15.61
N ALA A 13 -12.34 -2.80 15.32
CA ALA A 13 -13.01 -1.66 14.70
C ALA A 13 -12.57 -1.45 13.25
N VAL A 14 -13.44 -0.83 12.44
CA VAL A 14 -13.10 -0.34 11.10
C VAL A 14 -13.36 1.16 11.05
N ILE A 15 -12.34 1.94 10.67
CA ILE A 15 -12.41 3.39 10.54
C ILE A 15 -12.25 3.77 9.08
N GLY A 16 -13.35 4.34 8.50
CA GLY A 16 -13.50 4.53 7.08
C GLY A 16 -14.13 3.31 6.39
N VAL A 17 -15.45 3.39 6.10
CA VAL A 17 -16.22 2.32 5.45
C VAL A 17 -16.26 2.57 3.94
N GLY A 18 -15.08 2.58 3.33
CA GLY A 18 -14.85 2.76 1.90
C GLY A 18 -14.54 1.45 1.16
N ALA A 19 -13.96 1.58 -0.05
CA ALA A 19 -13.65 0.45 -0.91
C ALA A 19 -12.69 -0.59 -0.28
N ARG A 20 -11.82 -0.18 0.66
CA ARG A 20 -10.86 -1.06 1.34
C ARG A 20 -11.36 -1.65 2.65
N SER A 21 -12.51 -1.22 3.16
CA SER A 21 -13.02 -1.72 4.45
C SER A 21 -13.24 -3.23 4.51
N TYR A 22 -13.44 -3.88 3.35
CA TYR A 22 -13.60 -5.34 3.27
C TYR A 22 -12.38 -6.11 3.81
N ILE A 23 -11.20 -5.49 3.89
CA ILE A 23 -9.99 -6.19 4.35
C ILE A 23 -10.16 -6.73 5.78
N ALA A 24 -10.89 -6.00 6.62
CA ALA A 24 -11.18 -6.42 7.99
C ALA A 24 -12.04 -7.71 8.06
N SER A 25 -12.79 -8.03 7.00
CA SER A 25 -13.57 -9.27 6.93
C SER A 25 -12.70 -10.52 6.95
N HIS A 26 -11.43 -10.45 6.51
CA HIS A 26 -10.51 -11.59 6.57
C HIS A 26 -10.25 -12.06 8.02
N ALA A 27 -10.28 -11.15 9.02
CA ALA A 27 -10.18 -11.52 10.43
C ALA A 27 -11.44 -12.25 10.92
N VAL A 28 -12.61 -11.90 10.37
CA VAL A 28 -13.88 -12.59 10.67
C VAL A 28 -13.90 -13.95 10.00
N ASP A 29 -13.52 -14.02 8.74
CA ASP A 29 -13.51 -15.27 7.96
C ASP A 29 -12.54 -16.32 8.53
N SER A 30 -11.42 -15.88 9.11
CA SER A 30 -10.46 -16.75 9.81
C SER A 30 -10.89 -17.11 11.25
N GLY A 31 -11.92 -16.46 11.78
CA GLY A 31 -12.35 -16.62 13.17
C GLY A 31 -11.43 -15.96 14.20
N SER A 32 -10.45 -15.17 13.78
CA SER A 32 -9.49 -14.50 14.65
C SER A 32 -10.02 -13.20 15.26
N GLY A 33 -11.07 -12.61 14.66
CA GLY A 33 -11.66 -11.37 15.13
C GLY A 33 -13.15 -11.25 14.83
N THR A 34 -13.79 -10.28 15.47
CA THR A 34 -15.18 -9.88 15.23
C THR A 34 -15.23 -8.36 15.09
N ILE A 35 -15.85 -7.85 14.04
CA ILE A 35 -16.06 -6.43 13.90
C ILE A 35 -17.19 -6.00 14.83
N VAL A 36 -16.86 -5.23 15.86
CA VAL A 36 -17.81 -4.77 16.88
C VAL A 36 -18.17 -3.30 16.75
N ALA A 37 -17.35 -2.53 16.03
CA ALA A 37 -17.56 -1.10 15.88
C ALA A 37 -17.09 -0.60 14.50
N VAL A 38 -17.72 0.46 14.00
CA VAL A 38 -17.24 1.23 12.84
C VAL A 38 -17.31 2.71 13.13
N ALA A 39 -16.38 3.47 12.56
CA ALA A 39 -16.43 4.94 12.57
C ALA A 39 -16.30 5.50 11.15
N ASP A 40 -17.25 6.33 10.75
CA ASP A 40 -17.24 7.03 9.45
C ASP A 40 -18.11 8.29 9.55
N PRO A 41 -17.70 9.46 9.04
CA PRO A 41 -18.50 10.67 9.09
C PRO A 41 -19.80 10.56 8.26
N SER A 42 -19.82 9.73 7.20
CA SER A 42 -20.98 9.50 6.35
C SER A 42 -21.99 8.56 7.02
N SER A 43 -23.23 9.02 7.23
CA SER A 43 -24.31 8.15 7.72
C SER A 43 -24.61 7.00 6.76
N ALA A 44 -24.56 7.25 5.45
CA ALA A 44 -24.77 6.22 4.44
C ALA A 44 -23.66 5.14 4.48
N ALA A 45 -22.40 5.53 4.76
CA ALA A 45 -21.32 4.57 4.95
C ALA A 45 -21.54 3.72 6.22
N ARG A 46 -21.98 4.33 7.32
CA ARG A 46 -22.33 3.60 8.56
C ARG A 46 -23.51 2.64 8.38
N GLU A 47 -24.51 3.00 7.55
CA GLU A 47 -25.62 2.10 7.20
C GLU A 47 -25.13 0.89 6.40
N ARG A 48 -24.30 1.11 5.38
CA ARG A 48 -23.66 0.00 4.61
C ARG A 48 -22.80 -0.91 5.47
N ALA A 49 -22.18 -0.40 6.53
CA ALA A 49 -21.37 -1.22 7.45
C ALA A 49 -22.20 -2.32 8.13
N ALA A 50 -23.46 -2.09 8.43
CA ALA A 50 -24.36 -3.11 8.99
C ALA A 50 -24.65 -4.25 8.00
N GLU A 51 -24.69 -3.94 6.71
CA GLU A 51 -24.83 -4.95 5.65
C GLU A 51 -23.54 -5.76 5.48
N GLN A 52 -22.39 -5.09 5.56
CA GLN A 52 -21.07 -5.70 5.35
C GLN A 52 -20.59 -6.54 6.54
N PHE A 53 -20.77 -6.05 7.76
CA PHE A 53 -20.18 -6.63 8.97
C PHE A 53 -21.20 -7.22 9.94
N GLY A 54 -22.50 -7.07 9.65
CA GLY A 54 -23.59 -7.62 10.45
C GLY A 54 -24.36 -6.58 11.26
N ALA A 55 -25.62 -6.91 11.52
CA ALA A 55 -26.49 -6.07 12.32
C ALA A 55 -26.05 -6.06 13.80
N GLY A 56 -26.07 -4.90 14.44
CA GLY A 56 -25.76 -4.75 15.85
C GLY A 56 -24.35 -4.26 16.16
N ILE A 57 -23.53 -3.98 15.15
CA ILE A 57 -22.25 -3.28 15.34
C ILE A 57 -22.49 -1.86 15.85
N ALA A 58 -21.63 -1.37 16.77
CA ALA A 58 -21.66 0.02 17.20
C ALA A 58 -21.19 0.95 16.06
N THR A 59 -21.90 2.06 15.84
CA THR A 59 -21.54 3.01 14.80
C THR A 59 -21.25 4.38 15.38
N PHE A 60 -20.16 5.00 14.94
CA PHE A 60 -19.68 6.30 15.41
C PHE A 60 -19.50 7.27 14.24
N ALA A 61 -19.71 8.57 14.48
CA ALA A 61 -19.48 9.59 13.46
C ALA A 61 -17.98 9.92 13.31
N SER A 62 -17.19 9.68 14.34
CA SER A 62 -15.75 9.90 14.33
C SER A 62 -14.99 8.79 15.06
N HIS A 63 -13.70 8.65 14.75
CA HIS A 63 -12.78 7.76 15.48
C HIS A 63 -12.63 8.19 16.94
N ARG A 64 -12.75 9.47 17.26
CA ARG A 64 -12.67 9.98 18.65
C ARG A 64 -13.84 9.52 19.48
N ASP A 65 -15.06 9.56 18.94
CA ASP A 65 -16.23 9.02 19.62
C ASP A 65 -16.08 7.53 19.90
N LEU A 66 -15.46 6.78 18.99
CA LEU A 66 -15.14 5.36 19.18
C LEU A 66 -14.07 5.17 20.27
N ILE A 67 -13.00 5.96 20.26
CA ILE A 67 -11.94 5.93 21.28
C ILE A 67 -12.51 6.24 22.67
N ASP A 68 -13.46 7.14 22.78
CA ASP A 68 -14.10 7.54 24.05
C ASP A 68 -15.14 6.55 24.55
N ALA A 69 -15.63 5.67 23.68
CA ALA A 69 -16.59 4.64 24.06
C ALA A 69 -15.97 3.62 25.03
N ARG A 70 -16.75 3.24 26.06
CA ARG A 70 -16.31 2.30 27.09
C ARG A 70 -17.25 1.11 27.20
N ASP A 71 -16.68 -0.07 27.51
CA ASP A 71 -17.47 -1.24 27.87
C ASP A 71 -18.04 -1.13 29.30
N ALA A 72 -18.81 -2.12 29.70
CA ALA A 72 -19.44 -2.15 31.04
C ALA A 72 -18.45 -2.15 32.20
N GLN A 73 -17.17 -2.46 31.93
CA GLN A 73 -16.08 -2.49 32.91
C GLN A 73 -15.24 -1.21 32.87
N GLY A 74 -15.55 -0.25 31.95
CA GLY A 74 -14.84 1.00 31.75
C GLY A 74 -13.58 0.88 30.87
N GLY A 75 -13.38 -0.26 30.21
CA GLY A 75 -12.30 -0.51 29.27
C GLY A 75 -12.64 -0.06 27.84
N SER A 76 -11.69 -0.18 26.93
CA SER A 76 -11.93 0.01 25.49
C SER A 76 -12.94 -1.01 24.98
N ILE A 77 -13.84 -0.59 24.09
CA ILE A 77 -14.78 -1.51 23.42
C ILE A 77 -14.10 -2.35 22.35
N VAL A 78 -12.87 -2.00 21.92
CA VAL A 78 -12.11 -2.68 20.87
C VAL A 78 -10.70 -3.03 21.32
N ASP A 79 -10.15 -4.09 20.77
CA ASP A 79 -8.79 -4.58 21.02
C ASP A 79 -7.81 -4.09 19.95
N ALA A 80 -8.29 -3.79 18.74
CA ALA A 80 -7.51 -3.20 17.65
C ALA A 80 -8.42 -2.53 16.62
N ALA A 81 -7.83 -1.75 15.71
CA ALA A 81 -8.56 -1.03 14.66
C ALA A 81 -7.90 -1.14 13.28
N PHE A 82 -8.73 -1.21 12.24
CA PHE A 82 -8.34 -1.05 10.83
C PHE A 82 -8.65 0.38 10.39
N VAL A 83 -7.63 1.09 9.90
CA VAL A 83 -7.78 2.43 9.30
C VAL A 83 -7.77 2.26 7.78
N THR A 84 -8.95 2.38 7.17
CA THR A 84 -9.21 2.19 5.74
C THR A 84 -9.89 3.42 5.12
N SER A 85 -9.72 4.56 5.78
CA SER A 85 -10.20 5.89 5.36
C SER A 85 -9.34 6.47 4.22
N PRO A 86 -9.69 7.61 3.61
CA PRO A 86 -8.85 8.27 2.62
C PRO A 86 -7.47 8.66 3.16
N ASP A 87 -6.44 8.55 2.31
CA ASP A 87 -5.01 8.64 2.66
C ASP A 87 -4.66 9.84 3.57
N HIS A 88 -5.22 11.02 3.28
CA HIS A 88 -4.95 12.26 4.05
C HIS A 88 -5.45 12.24 5.49
N THR A 89 -6.28 11.27 5.85
CA THR A 89 -6.84 11.14 7.21
C THR A 89 -6.08 10.13 8.06
N HIS A 90 -5.17 9.34 7.47
CA HIS A 90 -4.48 8.26 8.16
C HIS A 90 -3.71 8.76 9.38
N ALA A 91 -2.99 9.87 9.26
CA ALA A 91 -2.11 10.36 10.32
C ALA A 91 -2.89 10.73 11.59
N GLU A 92 -3.92 11.57 11.47
CA GLU A 92 -4.74 11.97 12.62
C GLU A 92 -5.35 10.76 13.32
N ILE A 93 -5.95 9.85 12.53
CA ILE A 93 -6.64 8.69 13.06
C ILE A 93 -5.67 7.72 13.73
N ALA A 94 -4.56 7.38 13.05
CA ALA A 94 -3.58 6.44 13.58
C ALA A 94 -2.91 6.96 14.86
N ILE A 95 -2.53 8.24 14.91
CA ILE A 95 -1.92 8.87 16.08
C ILE A 95 -2.87 8.85 17.27
N ASP A 96 -4.15 9.21 17.08
CA ASP A 96 -5.14 9.22 18.16
C ASP A 96 -5.37 7.79 18.72
N LEU A 97 -5.47 6.77 17.84
CA LEU A 97 -5.61 5.37 18.24
C LEU A 97 -4.37 4.85 18.99
N LEU A 98 -3.18 5.08 18.46
CA LEU A 98 -1.91 4.66 19.07
C LEU A 98 -1.76 5.26 20.47
N ARG A 99 -2.03 6.55 20.64
CA ARG A 99 -2.01 7.24 21.94
C ARG A 99 -3.06 6.74 22.92
N ALA A 100 -4.18 6.23 22.39
CA ALA A 100 -5.21 5.58 23.21
C ALA A 100 -4.85 4.12 23.58
N GLY A 101 -3.71 3.60 23.14
CA GLY A 101 -3.29 2.21 23.40
C GLY A 101 -4.02 1.17 22.54
N ILE A 102 -4.60 1.58 21.42
CA ILE A 102 -5.33 0.70 20.49
C ILE A 102 -4.39 0.35 19.32
N PRO A 103 -3.95 -0.90 19.17
CA PRO A 103 -3.16 -1.38 18.04
C PRO A 103 -3.85 -1.10 16.70
N VAL A 104 -3.07 -0.72 15.69
CA VAL A 104 -3.60 -0.20 14.43
C VAL A 104 -3.03 -0.96 13.23
N TYR A 105 -3.92 -1.39 12.34
CA TYR A 105 -3.62 -1.67 10.94
C TYR A 105 -3.94 -0.41 10.12
N VAL A 106 -2.95 0.22 9.53
CA VAL A 106 -3.15 1.37 8.63
C VAL A 106 -3.02 0.90 7.18
N GLU A 107 -4.03 1.20 6.34
CA GLU A 107 -3.89 1.02 4.90
C GLU A 107 -2.75 1.87 4.34
N LYS A 108 -2.16 1.40 3.24
CA LYS A 108 -1.14 2.16 2.54
C LYS A 108 -1.76 3.29 1.67
N PRO A 109 -1.02 4.39 1.47
CA PRO A 109 0.26 4.75 2.07
C PRO A 109 0.09 5.10 3.56
N LEU A 110 1.15 4.95 4.36
CA LEU A 110 1.11 5.26 5.78
C LEU A 110 0.58 6.67 6.06
N ALA A 111 1.02 7.66 5.27
CA ALA A 111 0.57 9.05 5.29
C ALA A 111 0.79 9.72 3.93
N ILE A 112 0.30 10.95 3.75
CA ILE A 112 0.52 11.73 2.52
C ILE A 112 1.67 12.73 2.59
N SER A 113 2.30 12.84 3.75
CA SER A 113 3.52 13.65 3.96
C SER A 113 4.54 12.88 4.78
N LEU A 114 5.81 13.30 4.69
CA LEU A 114 6.88 12.71 5.49
C LEU A 114 6.71 13.07 6.96
N ASP A 115 6.35 14.31 7.28
CA ASP A 115 6.15 14.77 8.65
C ASP A 115 5.05 13.97 9.36
N ASP A 116 3.95 13.68 8.65
CA ASP A 116 2.86 12.85 9.18
C ASP A 116 3.31 11.39 9.38
N ALA A 117 4.08 10.83 8.43
CA ALA A 117 4.61 9.48 8.58
C ALA A 117 5.54 9.37 9.80
N ASP A 118 6.43 10.34 9.98
CA ASP A 118 7.32 10.42 11.15
C ASP A 118 6.52 10.62 12.46
N ALA A 119 5.45 11.41 12.44
CA ALA A 119 4.58 11.60 13.61
C ALA A 119 3.82 10.32 14.00
N ILE A 120 3.39 9.50 13.04
CA ILE A 120 2.76 8.20 13.32
C ILE A 120 3.77 7.25 13.98
N LEU A 121 5.01 7.15 13.44
CA LEU A 121 6.05 6.32 14.03
C LEU A 121 6.40 6.79 15.46
N ALA A 122 6.53 8.10 15.67
CA ALA A 122 6.77 8.67 16.98
C ALA A 122 5.65 8.32 17.98
N ALA A 123 4.39 8.42 17.56
CA ALA A 123 3.25 8.07 18.40
C ALA A 123 3.25 6.58 18.77
N ALA A 124 3.61 5.69 17.84
CA ALA A 124 3.75 4.26 18.11
C ALA A 124 4.88 4.00 19.13
N ALA A 125 6.06 4.61 18.93
CA ALA A 125 7.20 4.49 19.82
C ALA A 125 6.91 5.04 21.23
N GLU A 126 6.31 6.23 21.33
CA GLU A 126 5.98 6.90 22.61
C GLU A 126 4.92 6.13 23.43
N SER A 127 3.91 5.58 22.76
CA SER A 127 2.83 4.83 23.42
C SER A 127 3.17 3.37 23.68
N GLY A 128 4.17 2.81 22.97
CA GLY A 128 4.44 1.36 22.96
C GLY A 128 3.32 0.55 22.30
N THR A 129 2.45 1.20 21.53
CA THR A 129 1.30 0.57 20.87
C THR A 129 1.69 0.11 19.48
N ARG A 130 1.25 -1.08 19.09
CA ARG A 130 1.65 -1.73 17.85
C ARG A 130 1.03 -1.08 16.62
N LEU A 131 1.89 -0.73 15.68
CA LEU A 131 1.56 -0.16 14.36
C LEU A 131 1.89 -1.17 13.26
N TYR A 132 0.92 -1.51 12.45
CA TYR A 132 1.08 -2.33 11.25
C TYR A 132 0.64 -1.54 10.01
N VAL A 133 1.33 -1.71 8.89
CA VAL A 133 0.97 -1.01 7.63
C VAL A 133 0.70 -2.03 6.53
N GLY A 134 -0.41 -1.87 5.81
CA GLY A 134 -0.94 -2.82 4.85
C GLY A 134 -0.19 -2.89 3.51
N HIS A 135 1.13 -3.10 3.50
CA HIS A 135 1.92 -3.35 2.29
C HIS A 135 1.75 -4.79 1.80
N ASN A 136 0.55 -5.14 1.35
CA ASN A 136 0.14 -6.50 0.96
C ASN A 136 1.00 -7.14 -0.13
N MET A 137 1.66 -6.34 -0.98
CA MET A 137 2.45 -6.89 -2.08
C MET A 137 3.67 -7.71 -1.65
N ARG A 138 4.18 -7.53 -0.41
CA ARG A 138 5.24 -8.41 0.12
C ARG A 138 4.80 -9.86 0.27
N HIS A 139 3.49 -10.09 0.39
CA HIS A 139 2.87 -11.41 0.48
C HIS A 139 2.42 -11.97 -0.88
N MET A 140 2.59 -11.23 -1.99
CA MET A 140 2.27 -11.76 -3.32
C MET A 140 3.22 -12.91 -3.70
N ALA A 141 2.67 -13.98 -4.26
CA ALA A 141 3.42 -15.17 -4.65
C ALA A 141 4.58 -14.86 -5.60
N VAL A 142 4.39 -13.94 -6.56
CA VAL A 142 5.45 -13.50 -7.49
C VAL A 142 6.57 -12.78 -6.77
N VAL A 143 6.24 -11.92 -5.81
CA VAL A 143 7.22 -11.11 -5.07
C VAL A 143 8.03 -12.01 -4.11
N THR A 144 7.35 -12.89 -3.39
CA THR A 144 7.98 -13.89 -2.52
C THR A 144 8.92 -14.79 -3.34
N LEU A 145 8.47 -15.27 -4.51
CA LEU A 145 9.30 -16.09 -5.39
C LEU A 145 10.55 -15.35 -5.87
N MET A 146 10.44 -14.07 -6.28
CA MET A 146 11.61 -13.27 -6.66
C MET A 146 12.58 -13.09 -5.48
N ARG A 147 12.05 -12.84 -4.28
CA ARG A 147 12.84 -12.72 -3.05
C ARG A 147 13.61 -14.01 -2.75
N ASP A 148 12.93 -15.16 -2.86
CA ASP A 148 13.53 -16.49 -2.65
C ASP A 148 14.66 -16.76 -3.63
N ILE A 149 14.49 -16.43 -4.92
CA ILE A 149 15.53 -16.58 -5.95
C ILE A 149 16.77 -15.73 -5.60
N ILE A 150 16.55 -14.49 -5.16
CA ILE A 150 17.64 -13.59 -4.72
C ILE A 150 18.34 -14.18 -3.50
N GLN A 151 17.60 -14.63 -2.49
CA GLN A 151 18.17 -15.20 -1.25
C GLN A 151 18.92 -16.51 -1.48
N ARG A 152 18.54 -17.31 -2.47
CA ARG A 152 19.30 -18.49 -2.90
C ARG A 152 20.59 -18.15 -3.65
N GLY A 153 20.84 -16.87 -3.95
CA GLY A 153 22.06 -16.41 -4.61
C GLY A 153 22.09 -16.67 -6.13
N GLU A 154 20.93 -16.98 -6.76
CA GLU A 154 20.91 -17.38 -8.19
C GLU A 154 21.37 -16.27 -9.15
N ILE A 155 21.36 -15.02 -8.71
CA ILE A 155 21.83 -13.85 -9.48
C ILE A 155 23.02 -13.14 -8.81
N GLY A 156 23.54 -13.69 -7.72
CA GLY A 156 24.58 -13.05 -6.91
C GLY A 156 24.06 -11.85 -6.11
N GLU A 157 24.94 -10.89 -5.81
CA GLU A 157 24.60 -9.67 -5.08
C GLU A 157 23.79 -8.70 -5.96
N VAL A 158 22.64 -8.20 -5.48
CA VAL A 158 21.81 -7.25 -6.23
C VAL A 158 22.54 -5.92 -6.45
N LYS A 159 22.54 -5.43 -7.68
CA LYS A 159 23.14 -4.15 -8.09
C LYS A 159 22.16 -3.17 -8.70
N ALA A 160 21.08 -3.65 -9.32
CA ALA A 160 20.03 -2.77 -9.81
C ALA A 160 18.64 -3.43 -9.75
N VAL A 161 17.58 -2.60 -9.56
CA VAL A 161 16.17 -3.01 -9.64
C VAL A 161 15.42 -2.02 -10.51
N TRP A 162 14.75 -2.52 -11.56
CA TRP A 162 13.91 -1.71 -12.43
C TRP A 162 12.46 -2.19 -12.32
N CYS A 163 11.53 -1.26 -12.18
CA CYS A 163 10.11 -1.57 -12.14
C CYS A 163 9.33 -0.69 -13.12
N ARG A 164 8.44 -1.32 -13.88
CA ARG A 164 7.45 -0.66 -14.75
C ARG A 164 6.05 -1.06 -14.32
N HIS A 165 5.17 -0.08 -14.22
CA HIS A 165 3.78 -0.30 -13.87
C HIS A 165 2.84 0.44 -14.84
N PHE A 166 2.11 -0.32 -15.63
CA PHE A 166 1.01 0.16 -16.46
C PHE A 166 -0.29 0.01 -15.68
N VAL A 167 -0.97 1.15 -15.44
CA VAL A 167 -2.22 1.19 -14.66
C VAL A 167 -3.37 1.36 -15.65
N GLY A 168 -3.83 0.25 -16.24
CA GLY A 168 -4.70 0.23 -17.39
C GLY A 168 -6.06 0.91 -17.23
N ASN A 169 -6.61 0.95 -16.00
CA ASN A 169 -7.89 1.63 -15.71
C ASN A 169 -7.68 2.87 -14.83
N GLY A 170 -6.54 3.56 -15.00
CA GLY A 170 -6.15 4.67 -14.15
C GLY A 170 -7.17 5.81 -14.12
N GLY A 171 -7.83 6.10 -15.26
CA GLY A 171 -8.86 7.12 -15.35
C GLY A 171 -10.04 6.88 -14.41
N ASP A 172 -10.53 5.63 -14.34
CA ASP A 172 -11.65 5.27 -13.47
C ASP A 172 -11.25 5.17 -12.00
N TYR A 173 -10.02 4.70 -11.71
CA TYR A 173 -9.57 4.47 -10.33
C TYR A 173 -9.06 5.73 -9.63
N TYR A 174 -8.48 6.68 -10.38
CA TYR A 174 -7.69 7.75 -9.75
C TYR A 174 -8.07 9.16 -10.18
N PHE A 175 -8.95 9.33 -11.17
CA PHE A 175 -9.26 10.64 -11.71
C PHE A 175 -10.75 11.04 -11.58
N LYS A 176 -11.55 10.21 -10.89
CA LYS A 176 -12.99 10.49 -10.68
C LYS A 176 -13.35 10.85 -9.24
N ASP A 177 -12.42 10.74 -8.31
CA ASP A 177 -12.62 11.06 -6.90
C ASP A 177 -11.41 11.78 -6.27
N TRP A 178 -11.32 11.75 -4.95
CA TRP A 178 -10.31 12.43 -4.14
C TRP A 178 -8.85 12.07 -4.49
N HIS A 179 -8.59 10.92 -5.11
CA HIS A 179 -7.24 10.53 -5.55
C HIS A 179 -6.62 11.53 -6.54
N ALA A 180 -7.45 12.23 -7.32
CA ALA A 180 -7.03 13.24 -8.27
C ALA A 180 -6.55 14.55 -7.64
N GLU A 181 -6.75 14.71 -6.33
CA GLU A 181 -6.46 15.94 -5.61
C GLU A 181 -5.15 15.80 -4.81
N ARG A 182 -4.16 16.64 -5.14
CA ARG A 182 -2.86 16.70 -4.45
C ARG A 182 -2.99 16.89 -2.94
N ALA A 183 -3.94 17.69 -2.51
CA ALA A 183 -4.20 17.95 -1.10
C ALA A 183 -4.67 16.69 -0.33
N LYS A 184 -5.18 15.67 -1.03
CA LYS A 184 -5.73 14.45 -0.43
C LYS A 184 -4.89 13.21 -0.66
N SER A 185 -4.04 13.20 -1.69
CA SER A 185 -3.21 12.04 -2.05
C SER A 185 -1.71 12.36 -2.14
N ASN A 186 -1.30 13.63 -2.08
CA ASN A 186 0.01 14.15 -2.49
C ASN A 186 0.27 13.95 -3.99
N GLY A 187 0.00 12.77 -4.53
CA GLY A 187 0.15 12.40 -5.93
C GLY A 187 0.12 10.88 -6.12
N LEU A 188 -0.07 10.45 -7.35
CA LEU A 188 -0.21 9.02 -7.65
C LEU A 188 1.11 8.26 -7.53
N LEU A 189 2.25 8.96 -7.56
CA LEU A 189 3.55 8.35 -7.25
C LEU A 189 3.62 7.87 -5.79
N LEU A 190 2.98 8.59 -4.87
CA LEU A 190 2.81 8.13 -3.48
C LEU A 190 1.67 7.13 -3.37
N GLN A 191 0.46 7.51 -3.79
CA GLN A 191 -0.74 6.72 -3.58
C GLN A 191 -0.66 5.31 -4.21
N LYS A 192 -0.13 5.21 -5.44
CA LYS A 192 0.02 3.93 -6.16
C LYS A 192 1.46 3.40 -6.11
N GLY A 193 2.44 4.29 -6.31
CA GLY A 193 3.85 3.88 -6.39
C GLY A 193 4.45 3.43 -5.07
N ALA A 194 3.88 3.79 -3.91
CA ALA A 194 4.38 3.32 -2.61
C ALA A 194 4.49 1.79 -2.51
N HIS A 195 3.55 1.06 -3.12
CA HIS A 195 3.64 -0.40 -3.23
C HIS A 195 4.92 -0.87 -3.93
N ASP A 196 5.18 -0.31 -5.11
CA ASP A 196 6.29 -0.75 -5.95
C ASP A 196 7.63 -0.26 -5.39
N ILE A 197 7.67 0.92 -4.78
CA ILE A 197 8.86 1.46 -4.10
C ILE A 197 9.22 0.56 -2.91
N ASP A 198 8.24 0.14 -2.12
CA ASP A 198 8.47 -0.79 -1.01
C ASP A 198 9.04 -2.13 -1.50
N ILE A 199 8.52 -2.69 -2.59
CA ILE A 199 9.03 -3.93 -3.18
C ILE A 199 10.44 -3.73 -3.75
N ILE A 200 10.73 -2.60 -4.40
CA ILE A 200 12.09 -2.27 -4.87
C ILE A 200 13.06 -2.27 -3.68
N HIS A 201 12.72 -1.59 -2.58
CA HIS A 201 13.53 -1.57 -1.37
C HIS A 201 13.74 -2.98 -0.79
N TRP A 202 12.68 -3.76 -0.71
CA TRP A 202 12.72 -5.11 -0.14
C TRP A 202 13.56 -6.08 -0.97
N LEU A 203 13.42 -6.06 -2.31
CA LEU A 203 14.23 -6.89 -3.21
C LEU A 203 15.70 -6.45 -3.25
N ALA A 204 15.95 -5.14 -3.17
CA ALA A 204 17.29 -4.56 -3.16
C ALA A 204 18.00 -4.68 -1.80
N GLY A 205 17.26 -4.83 -0.70
CA GLY A 205 17.78 -4.90 0.67
C GLY A 205 18.34 -3.56 1.18
N GLY A 206 17.79 -2.41 0.73
CA GLY A 206 18.21 -1.07 1.14
C GLY A 206 17.13 -0.03 0.85
N TYR A 207 17.28 1.18 1.37
CA TYR A 207 16.33 2.27 1.21
C TYR A 207 16.91 3.40 0.35
N SER A 208 16.04 4.14 -0.34
CA SER A 208 16.47 5.29 -1.15
C SER A 208 17.11 6.38 -0.28
N GLU A 209 18.27 6.88 -0.69
CA GLU A 209 18.96 8.04 -0.10
C GLU A 209 18.93 9.27 -1.02
N LEU A 210 18.75 9.06 -2.33
CA LEU A 210 18.69 10.11 -3.36
C LEU A 210 17.75 9.70 -4.47
N VAL A 211 16.87 10.62 -4.90
CA VAL A 211 15.93 10.40 -5.99
C VAL A 211 15.93 11.53 -7.00
N THR A 212 15.60 11.20 -8.26
CA THR A 212 15.32 12.17 -9.30
C THR A 212 14.11 11.68 -10.09
N GLY A 213 13.13 12.56 -10.32
CA GLY A 213 11.89 12.23 -11.02
C GLY A 213 11.61 13.15 -12.20
N MET A 214 10.98 12.59 -13.23
CA MET A 214 10.34 13.29 -14.35
C MET A 214 8.90 12.79 -14.47
N GLY A 215 7.97 13.68 -14.81
CA GLY A 215 6.56 13.33 -14.96
C GLY A 215 5.69 14.55 -15.09
N GLY A 216 4.39 14.35 -15.08
CA GLY A 216 3.43 15.44 -15.16
C GLY A 216 2.01 14.96 -15.36
N LEU A 217 1.08 15.90 -15.38
CA LEU A 217 -0.29 15.72 -15.81
C LEU A 217 -0.35 15.96 -17.31
N SER A 218 -0.21 14.87 -18.10
CA SER A 218 0.05 14.93 -19.53
C SER A 218 -1.19 14.64 -20.39
N LEU A 219 -2.25 14.08 -19.79
CA LEU A 219 -3.43 13.65 -20.53
C LEU A 219 -4.75 13.99 -19.83
N TYR A 220 -4.98 13.51 -18.61
CA TYR A 220 -6.29 13.67 -17.94
C TYR A 220 -6.61 15.13 -17.58
N GLY A 221 -5.61 16.02 -17.55
CA GLY A 221 -5.79 17.45 -17.36
C GLY A 221 -6.58 18.12 -18.47
N ASP A 222 -6.50 17.61 -19.71
CA ASP A 222 -7.14 18.17 -20.90
C ASP A 222 -8.63 17.81 -21.01
N ILE A 223 -9.10 16.83 -20.25
CA ILE A 223 -10.52 16.44 -20.25
C ILE A 223 -11.32 17.46 -19.45
N THR A 224 -12.34 18.02 -20.06
CA THR A 224 -13.16 19.10 -19.48
C THR A 224 -14.47 18.63 -18.87
N ASP A 225 -14.87 17.39 -19.14
CA ASP A 225 -16.07 16.79 -18.52
C ASP A 225 -15.79 16.45 -17.08
N ARG A 226 -16.36 17.23 -16.14
CA ARG A 226 -16.08 17.18 -14.71
C ARG A 226 -17.37 16.96 -13.92
N ARG A 227 -17.29 16.18 -12.84
CA ARG A 227 -18.37 15.95 -11.89
C ARG A 227 -17.84 15.75 -10.48
N ASP A 228 -18.53 16.29 -9.48
CA ASP A 228 -18.37 15.87 -8.10
C ASP A 228 -19.03 14.49 -7.91
N ASN A 229 -18.22 13.47 -7.68
CA ASN A 229 -18.65 12.08 -7.51
C ASN A 229 -18.74 11.65 -6.05
N SER A 230 -18.76 12.60 -5.10
CA SER A 230 -18.84 12.30 -3.66
C SER A 230 -20.12 11.53 -3.24
N ASP A 231 -21.13 11.54 -4.10
CA ASP A 231 -22.40 10.81 -3.96
C ASP A 231 -22.35 9.36 -4.46
N ARG A 232 -21.25 8.96 -5.13
CA ARG A 232 -21.06 7.64 -5.76
C ARG A 232 -19.81 6.94 -5.29
N THR A 233 -19.70 5.67 -5.64
CA THR A 233 -18.52 4.82 -5.39
C THR A 233 -17.96 4.28 -6.70
N MET A 234 -16.69 3.88 -6.71
CA MET A 234 -15.97 3.45 -7.92
C MET A 234 -16.71 2.37 -8.75
N PRO A 235 -17.37 1.35 -8.18
CA PRO A 235 -18.15 0.39 -8.96
C PRO A 235 -19.28 1.00 -9.79
N GLU A 236 -19.78 2.19 -9.41
CA GLU A 236 -20.89 2.87 -10.11
C GLU A 236 -20.46 3.68 -11.33
N TRP A 237 -19.15 3.99 -11.46
CA TRP A 237 -18.63 4.71 -12.61
C TRP A 237 -17.57 3.93 -13.41
N PHE A 238 -17.12 2.78 -12.92
CA PHE A 238 -16.13 1.96 -13.61
C PHE A 238 -16.68 1.43 -14.94
N SER A 239 -15.91 1.60 -16.03
CA SER A 239 -16.27 1.07 -17.35
C SER A 239 -15.03 0.76 -18.18
N LEU A 240 -14.99 -0.44 -18.74
CA LEU A 240 -13.97 -0.83 -19.73
C LEU A 240 -14.16 -0.14 -21.09
N ASP A 241 -15.33 0.49 -21.32
CA ASP A 241 -15.63 1.20 -22.57
C ASP A 241 -15.01 2.62 -22.61
N ALA A 242 -14.48 3.12 -21.49
CA ALA A 242 -13.82 4.41 -21.38
C ALA A 242 -12.40 4.38 -21.99
N TRP A 243 -12.28 3.98 -23.24
CA TRP A 243 -11.05 3.90 -24.02
C TRP A 243 -11.27 4.44 -25.45
N PRO A 244 -10.33 5.23 -26.05
CA PRO A 244 -9.04 5.67 -25.49
C PRO A 244 -9.21 6.61 -24.27
N PRO A 245 -8.12 6.90 -23.49
CA PRO A 245 -8.24 7.63 -22.21
C PRO A 245 -8.95 8.98 -22.32
N LEU A 246 -8.84 9.68 -23.45
CA LEU A 246 -9.53 10.95 -23.71
C LEU A 246 -11.07 10.80 -23.86
N SER A 247 -11.60 9.58 -23.94
CA SER A 247 -13.06 9.33 -23.90
C SER A 247 -13.64 9.29 -22.49
N GLN A 248 -12.80 9.41 -21.45
CA GLN A 248 -13.26 9.50 -20.07
C GLN A 248 -14.15 10.72 -19.85
N THR A 249 -15.17 10.54 -19.03
CA THR A 249 -16.16 11.55 -18.65
C THR A 249 -16.29 11.61 -17.14
N GLU A 250 -16.96 12.66 -16.65
CA GLU A 250 -17.27 12.83 -15.23
C GLU A 250 -16.03 12.72 -14.33
N LEU A 251 -14.90 13.27 -14.74
CA LEU A 251 -13.69 13.30 -13.92
C LEU A 251 -13.86 14.25 -12.74
N ASN A 252 -13.07 14.06 -11.68
CA ASN A 252 -13.10 14.91 -10.49
C ASN A 252 -12.93 16.40 -10.86
N PRO A 253 -13.65 17.33 -10.21
CA PRO A 253 -13.53 18.77 -10.51
C PRO A 253 -12.11 19.29 -10.40
N VAL A 254 -11.32 18.78 -9.45
CA VAL A 254 -9.90 19.11 -9.27
C VAL A 254 -9.06 17.92 -9.74
N ILE A 255 -8.16 18.18 -10.70
CA ILE A 255 -7.11 17.25 -11.11
C ILE A 255 -5.80 18.02 -11.12
N ASP A 256 -4.92 17.73 -10.18
CA ASP A 256 -3.63 18.40 -10.03
C ASP A 256 -2.49 17.43 -9.68
N VAL A 257 -2.72 16.12 -9.84
CA VAL A 257 -1.73 15.06 -9.68
C VAL A 257 -1.17 14.62 -11.03
N GLU A 258 0.01 14.03 -11.03
CA GLU A 258 0.71 13.53 -12.20
C GLU A 258 0.07 12.20 -12.70
N ASP A 259 -0.21 12.06 -14.00
CA ASP A 259 -0.73 10.84 -14.63
C ASP A 259 0.37 9.95 -15.24
N ILE A 260 1.61 10.46 -15.31
CA ILE A 260 2.82 9.72 -15.66
C ILE A 260 3.99 10.14 -14.77
N SER A 261 4.77 9.18 -14.31
CA SER A 261 5.97 9.42 -13.50
C SER A 261 7.08 8.43 -13.84
N MET A 262 8.31 8.93 -13.92
CA MET A 262 9.54 8.16 -14.09
C MET A 262 10.54 8.61 -13.03
N VAL A 263 11.03 7.67 -12.22
CA VAL A 263 11.92 7.95 -11.08
C VAL A 263 13.17 7.09 -11.18
N THR A 264 14.32 7.70 -10.85
CA THR A 264 15.57 6.99 -10.58
C THR A 264 15.96 7.20 -9.12
N MET A 265 16.54 6.17 -8.52
CA MET A 265 16.86 6.11 -7.10
C MET A 265 18.28 5.58 -6.91
N ARG A 266 19.02 6.11 -5.93
CA ARG A 266 20.20 5.49 -5.36
C ARG A 266 19.85 5.09 -3.92
N LEU A 267 20.12 3.83 -3.58
CA LEU A 267 19.87 3.28 -2.26
C LEU A 267 21.11 3.38 -1.38
N ASP A 268 20.93 3.34 -0.08
CA ASP A 268 21.96 3.45 0.97
C ASP A 268 22.98 2.32 0.94
N ASN A 269 22.62 1.16 0.38
CA ASN A 269 23.54 0.02 0.13
C ASN A 269 24.24 0.07 -1.24
N GLY A 270 24.10 1.17 -1.99
CA GLY A 270 24.73 1.39 -3.29
C GLY A 270 24.00 0.76 -4.50
N VAL A 271 22.82 0.14 -4.29
CA VAL A 271 21.97 -0.34 -5.39
C VAL A 271 21.33 0.83 -6.11
N TYR A 272 21.25 0.76 -7.45
CA TYR A 272 20.52 1.70 -8.27
C TYR A 272 19.14 1.15 -8.64
N ALA A 273 18.11 2.00 -8.59
CA ALA A 273 16.77 1.56 -8.94
C ALA A 273 16.04 2.57 -9.83
N SER A 274 15.02 2.09 -10.54
CA SER A 274 14.07 2.95 -11.26
C SER A 274 12.65 2.43 -11.11
N TYR A 275 11.72 3.38 -11.08
CA TYR A 275 10.29 3.12 -11.09
C TYR A 275 9.59 3.99 -12.13
N GLN A 276 8.71 3.39 -12.90
CA GLN A 276 7.93 4.07 -13.93
C GLN A 276 6.47 3.66 -13.81
N GLN A 277 5.55 4.64 -13.76
CA GLN A 277 4.11 4.39 -13.79
C GLN A 277 3.42 5.26 -14.84
N CYS A 278 2.38 4.70 -15.47
CA CYS A 278 1.54 5.39 -16.41
C CYS A 278 0.08 5.00 -16.16
N HIS A 279 -0.82 5.99 -16.02
CA HIS A 279 -2.23 5.79 -15.67
C HIS A 279 -3.18 5.79 -16.87
N TYR A 280 -2.64 5.77 -18.11
CA TYR A 280 -3.42 5.82 -19.35
C TYR A 280 -2.97 4.78 -20.39
N THR A 281 -2.60 3.58 -19.92
CA THR A 281 -2.30 2.42 -20.78
C THR A 281 -3.56 1.58 -21.04
N PRO A 282 -3.63 0.83 -22.15
CA PRO A 282 -4.80 0.00 -22.45
C PRO A 282 -4.95 -1.25 -21.58
N ASP A 283 -3.88 -1.61 -20.88
CA ASP A 283 -3.76 -2.83 -20.12
C ASP A 283 -3.06 -2.57 -18.77
N TYR A 284 -3.21 -3.53 -17.88
CA TYR A 284 -2.47 -3.58 -16.62
C TYR A 284 -1.22 -4.44 -16.81
N TRP A 285 -0.06 -3.92 -16.40
CA TRP A 285 1.20 -4.66 -16.37
C TRP A 285 2.10 -4.18 -15.26
N ARG A 286 2.64 -5.12 -14.47
CA ARG A 286 3.66 -4.83 -13.46
C ARG A 286 4.84 -5.77 -13.68
N ASN A 287 6.02 -5.18 -13.89
CA ASN A 287 7.21 -5.92 -14.23
C ASN A 287 8.40 -5.40 -13.43
N TYR A 288 9.10 -6.33 -12.79
CA TYR A 288 10.36 -6.09 -12.09
C TYR A 288 11.47 -6.80 -12.82
N THR A 289 12.60 -6.10 -13.01
CA THR A 289 13.87 -6.68 -13.45
C THR A 289 14.88 -6.45 -12.34
N VAL A 290 15.43 -7.52 -11.76
CA VAL A 290 16.50 -7.44 -10.76
C VAL A 290 17.80 -7.92 -11.36
N ILE A 291 18.86 -7.11 -11.25
CA ILE A 291 20.18 -7.36 -11.83
C ILE A 291 21.17 -7.53 -10.68
N GLY A 292 21.84 -8.66 -10.66
CA GLY A 292 22.90 -8.97 -9.70
C GLY A 292 24.26 -9.14 -10.36
N THR A 293 25.26 -9.50 -9.55
CA THR A 293 26.66 -9.70 -10.01
C THR A 293 26.85 -10.94 -10.86
N GLU A 294 25.93 -11.92 -10.77
CA GLU A 294 26.05 -13.21 -11.44
C GLU A 294 24.88 -13.52 -12.38
N GLY A 295 23.90 -12.63 -12.46
CA GLY A 295 22.75 -12.81 -13.33
C GLY A 295 21.69 -11.75 -13.16
N ARG A 296 20.54 -11.99 -13.75
CA ARG A 296 19.33 -11.18 -13.58
C ARG A 296 18.09 -12.06 -13.53
N LEU A 297 17.04 -11.57 -12.90
CA LEU A 297 15.71 -12.16 -12.97
C LEU A 297 14.70 -11.12 -13.49
N GLU A 298 13.58 -11.62 -14.02
CA GLU A 298 12.47 -10.78 -14.50
C GLU A 298 11.14 -11.54 -14.36
N ASN A 299 10.08 -10.90 -13.87
CA ASN A 299 8.75 -11.48 -13.86
C ASN A 299 7.96 -11.13 -15.13
N PHE A 300 7.15 -12.08 -15.57
CA PHE A 300 6.21 -11.96 -16.69
C PHE A 300 4.81 -12.26 -16.18
N GLY A 301 4.13 -11.21 -15.73
CA GLY A 301 2.87 -11.25 -14.99
C GLY A 301 3.10 -11.29 -13.47
N ASP A 302 2.00 -11.09 -12.72
CA ASP A 302 1.99 -11.02 -11.26
C ASP A 302 0.82 -11.80 -10.61
N THR A 303 0.17 -12.66 -11.40
CA THR A 303 -0.94 -13.52 -10.97
C THR A 303 -0.60 -14.98 -11.17
N ASP A 304 -1.52 -15.89 -10.81
CA ASP A 304 -1.37 -17.32 -11.02
C ASP A 304 -1.03 -17.68 -12.48
N GLY A 305 -0.06 -18.57 -12.64
CA GLY A 305 0.45 -18.97 -13.96
C GLY A 305 1.47 -18.03 -14.59
N ALA A 306 1.72 -16.86 -14.01
CA ALA A 306 2.86 -16.01 -14.38
C ALA A 306 4.20 -16.73 -14.15
N VAL A 307 5.27 -16.20 -14.70
CA VAL A 307 6.61 -16.81 -14.57
C VAL A 307 7.64 -15.78 -14.14
N VAL A 308 8.65 -16.24 -13.37
CA VAL A 308 9.89 -15.52 -13.13
C VAL A 308 10.99 -16.26 -13.89
N ARG A 309 11.71 -15.54 -14.76
CA ARG A 309 12.85 -16.10 -15.50
C ARG A 309 14.16 -15.59 -14.94
N VAL A 310 15.17 -16.46 -14.96
CA VAL A 310 16.54 -16.16 -14.53
C VAL A 310 17.49 -16.35 -15.71
N TRP A 311 18.42 -15.42 -15.87
CA TRP A 311 19.53 -15.49 -16.81
C TRP A 311 20.82 -15.35 -15.99
N ASN A 312 21.57 -16.43 -15.85
CA ASN A 312 22.84 -16.46 -15.10
C ASN A 312 23.99 -17.14 -15.88
N THR A 313 23.76 -17.44 -17.15
CA THR A 313 24.78 -17.91 -18.06
C THR A 313 25.08 -16.85 -19.13
N ARG A 314 26.35 -16.53 -19.33
CA ARG A 314 26.78 -15.57 -20.38
C ARG A 314 26.65 -16.20 -21.76
N THR A 315 25.63 -15.82 -22.49
CA THR A 315 25.34 -16.31 -23.84
C THR A 315 24.68 -15.21 -24.69
N THR A 316 24.33 -15.53 -25.94
CA THR A 316 23.41 -14.71 -26.73
C THR A 316 22.02 -14.70 -26.05
N TYR A 317 21.30 -13.57 -26.13
CA TYR A 317 19.99 -13.47 -25.49
C TYR A 317 19.05 -14.60 -25.92
N ASP A 318 18.56 -15.33 -24.94
CA ASP A 318 17.49 -16.32 -25.06
C ASP A 318 16.27 -15.83 -24.24
N PRO A 319 15.08 -15.65 -24.87
CA PRO A 319 13.89 -15.21 -24.14
C PRO A 319 13.41 -16.25 -23.11
N ALA A 320 13.79 -17.52 -23.22
CA ALA A 320 13.42 -18.53 -22.24
C ALA A 320 14.18 -18.41 -20.91
N GLY A 321 15.36 -17.78 -20.93
CA GLY A 321 16.26 -17.73 -19.78
C GLY A 321 16.97 -19.08 -19.55
N ASP A 322 17.83 -19.11 -18.52
CA ASP A 322 18.49 -20.34 -18.06
C ASP A 322 17.59 -21.15 -17.12
N ALA A 323 16.67 -20.47 -16.41
CA ALA A 323 15.66 -21.10 -15.56
C ALA A 323 14.35 -20.32 -15.61
N GLU A 324 13.24 -21.05 -15.48
CA GLU A 324 11.89 -20.49 -15.40
C GLU A 324 11.17 -21.07 -14.17
N TYR A 325 10.61 -20.19 -13.36
CA TYR A 325 9.86 -20.51 -12.15
C TYR A 325 8.42 -20.05 -12.32
N ARG A 326 7.48 -20.95 -12.15
CA ARG A 326 6.05 -20.65 -12.25
C ARG A 326 5.53 -20.06 -10.94
N VAL A 327 4.77 -18.98 -11.04
CA VAL A 327 4.01 -18.40 -9.93
C VAL A 327 2.75 -19.23 -9.73
N ASN A 328 2.48 -19.64 -8.49
CA ASN A 328 1.27 -20.36 -8.11
C ASN A 328 0.54 -19.57 -7.01
N GLY A 329 -0.72 -19.28 -7.23
CA GLY A 329 -1.54 -18.46 -6.33
C GLY A 329 -1.75 -17.03 -6.84
N ASP A 330 -2.49 -16.24 -6.05
CA ASP A 330 -2.84 -14.84 -6.36
C ASP A 330 -3.61 -14.69 -7.68
N GLU A 331 -4.72 -15.43 -7.86
CA GLU A 331 -5.56 -15.36 -9.06
C GLU A 331 -6.05 -13.92 -9.35
N ARG A 332 -6.28 -13.12 -8.28
CA ARG A 332 -6.73 -11.72 -8.33
C ARG A 332 -5.61 -10.72 -8.03
N GLY A 333 -4.33 -11.15 -8.17
CA GLY A 333 -3.16 -10.33 -7.88
C GLY A 333 -3.06 -9.95 -6.40
N HIS A 334 -2.62 -8.72 -6.10
CA HIS A 334 -2.38 -8.28 -4.71
C HIS A 334 -3.60 -8.40 -3.77
N ARG A 335 -4.81 -8.53 -4.30
CA ARG A 335 -6.02 -8.69 -3.48
C ARG A 335 -6.06 -10.02 -2.74
N ASP A 336 -5.46 -11.06 -3.28
CA ASP A 336 -5.40 -12.37 -2.62
C ASP A 336 -4.38 -12.38 -1.48
N ALA A 337 -3.39 -11.47 -1.53
CA ALA A 337 -2.43 -11.24 -0.46
C ALA A 337 -3.02 -10.49 0.75
N ASP A 338 -4.18 -9.84 0.62
CA ASP A 338 -4.82 -9.08 1.71
C ASP A 338 -5.09 -9.94 2.95
N ARG A 339 -5.51 -11.21 2.75
CA ARG A 339 -5.71 -12.14 3.86
C ARG A 339 -4.43 -12.38 4.66
N LEU A 340 -3.30 -12.52 3.99
CA LEU A 340 -2.01 -12.78 4.63
C LEU A 340 -1.53 -11.59 5.47
N THR A 341 -1.78 -10.34 5.01
CA THR A 341 -1.48 -9.15 5.82
C THR A 341 -2.36 -9.07 7.07
N VAL A 342 -3.63 -9.45 6.97
CA VAL A 342 -4.52 -9.48 8.14
C VAL A 342 -4.11 -10.58 9.12
N ASP A 343 -3.80 -11.78 8.63
CA ASP A 343 -3.30 -12.88 9.46
C ASP A 343 -1.98 -12.50 10.16
N GLU A 344 -1.09 -11.77 9.48
CA GLU A 344 0.16 -11.26 10.05
C GLU A 344 -0.10 -10.19 11.11
N PHE A 345 -0.98 -9.21 10.83
CA PHE A 345 -1.37 -8.19 11.80
C PHE A 345 -1.93 -8.82 13.08
N ILE A 346 -2.83 -9.79 12.96
CA ILE A 346 -3.42 -10.48 14.11
C ILE A 346 -2.33 -11.18 14.94
N ARG A 347 -1.42 -11.94 14.32
CA ARG A 347 -0.30 -12.56 15.03
C ARG A 347 0.60 -11.50 15.69
N PHE A 348 0.96 -10.45 14.96
CA PHE A 348 1.76 -9.35 15.48
C PHE A 348 1.17 -8.76 16.76
N ILE A 349 -0.14 -8.50 16.82
CA ILE A 349 -0.76 -7.90 18.01
C ILE A 349 -1.04 -8.91 19.14
N THR A 350 -1.15 -10.21 18.85
CA THR A 350 -1.49 -11.23 19.86
C THR A 350 -0.26 -11.85 20.52
N ASP A 351 0.74 -12.23 19.75
CA ASP A 351 1.93 -12.94 20.25
C ASP A 351 3.26 -12.19 20.07
N GLY A 352 3.24 -11.04 19.34
CA GLY A 352 4.44 -10.24 19.09
C GLY A 352 5.34 -10.81 18.01
N SER A 353 4.80 -11.66 17.11
CA SER A 353 5.55 -12.17 15.96
C SER A 353 6.14 -11.04 15.13
N GLU A 354 7.31 -11.27 14.55
CA GLU A 354 7.89 -10.36 13.56
C GLU A 354 7.00 -10.26 12.31
N THR A 355 7.07 -9.14 11.61
CA THR A 355 6.30 -8.86 10.41
C THR A 355 7.20 -8.71 9.19
N GLU A 356 6.73 -9.18 8.03
CA GLU A 356 7.39 -8.91 6.75
C GLU A 356 7.26 -7.44 6.34
N THR A 357 6.17 -6.79 6.79
CA THR A 357 5.91 -5.37 6.52
C THR A 357 6.19 -4.54 7.77
N SER A 358 7.33 -3.85 7.83
CA SER A 358 7.64 -2.98 8.97
C SER A 358 7.11 -1.56 8.74
N ALA A 359 6.74 -0.89 9.83
CA ALA A 359 6.33 0.51 9.81
C ALA A 359 7.46 1.44 9.29
N VAL A 360 8.71 1.09 9.59
CA VAL A 360 9.91 1.79 9.07
C VAL A 360 10.01 1.67 7.56
N ALA A 361 9.77 0.49 6.99
CA ALA A 361 9.76 0.30 5.54
C ALA A 361 8.65 1.12 4.87
N ALA A 362 7.46 1.13 5.45
CA ALA A 362 6.33 1.94 4.97
C ALA A 362 6.65 3.44 4.97
N ARG A 363 7.27 3.96 6.05
CA ARG A 363 7.73 5.34 6.14
C ARG A 363 8.78 5.66 5.06
N ASN A 364 9.72 4.75 4.80
CA ASN A 364 10.74 4.96 3.77
C ASN A 364 10.15 4.93 2.35
N ALA A 365 9.10 4.15 2.10
CA ALA A 365 8.35 4.20 0.85
C ALA A 365 7.64 5.58 0.68
N VAL A 366 7.02 6.11 1.74
CA VAL A 366 6.44 7.47 1.76
C VAL A 366 7.52 8.51 1.48
N ALA A 367 8.64 8.48 2.21
CA ALA A 367 9.74 9.44 2.06
C ALA A 367 10.27 9.48 0.63
N THR A 368 10.48 8.31 0.04
CA THR A 368 10.95 8.16 -1.34
C THR A 368 9.96 8.73 -2.34
N ALA A 369 8.67 8.37 -2.22
CA ALA A 369 7.64 8.83 -3.14
C ALA A 369 7.39 10.33 -3.03
N VAL A 370 7.38 10.90 -1.82
CA VAL A 370 7.25 12.34 -1.58
C VAL A 370 8.44 13.11 -2.17
N ALA A 371 9.68 12.68 -1.89
CA ALA A 371 10.88 13.29 -2.43
C ALA A 371 10.94 13.20 -3.97
N ALA A 372 10.52 12.07 -4.55
CA ALA A 372 10.47 11.92 -6.01
C ALA A 372 9.39 12.80 -6.64
N THR A 373 8.23 12.96 -5.98
CA THR A 373 7.17 13.88 -6.41
C THR A 373 7.64 15.34 -6.34
N GLU A 374 8.36 15.71 -5.26
CA GLU A 374 9.01 17.03 -5.16
C GLU A 374 10.00 17.26 -6.30
N SER A 375 10.85 16.26 -6.60
CA SER A 375 11.79 16.34 -7.72
C SER A 375 11.09 16.61 -9.05
N ILE A 376 9.99 15.90 -9.35
CA ILE A 376 9.18 16.12 -10.56
C ILE A 376 8.70 17.57 -10.63
N ARG A 377 8.18 18.10 -9.52
CA ARG A 377 7.58 19.44 -9.42
C ARG A 377 8.61 20.57 -9.35
N ASP A 378 9.87 20.25 -9.03
CA ASP A 378 11.00 21.20 -8.95
C ASP A 378 12.02 20.97 -10.09
N GLY A 379 11.52 20.77 -11.31
CA GLY A 379 12.34 20.71 -12.51
C GLY A 379 13.31 19.52 -12.56
N SER A 380 12.95 18.40 -11.96
CA SER A 380 13.75 17.16 -11.92
C SER A 380 15.07 17.29 -11.13
N ARG A 381 15.12 18.19 -10.16
CA ARG A 381 16.25 18.35 -9.25
C ARG A 381 16.43 17.08 -8.41
N PRO A 382 17.66 16.58 -8.22
CA PRO A 382 17.91 15.51 -7.26
C PRO A 382 17.52 15.91 -5.85
N ILE A 383 16.76 15.05 -5.16
CA ILE A 383 16.29 15.27 -3.79
C ILE A 383 16.87 14.17 -2.90
N ALA A 384 17.49 14.57 -1.79
CA ALA A 384 17.89 13.63 -0.74
C ALA A 384 16.66 13.11 0.00
N VAL A 385 16.61 11.78 0.21
CA VAL A 385 15.55 11.16 1.01
C VAL A 385 15.99 11.12 2.46
N PRO A 386 15.30 11.76 3.39
CA PRO A 386 15.68 11.75 4.79
C PRO A 386 15.58 10.36 5.41
N ALA A 387 16.64 9.92 6.09
CA ALA A 387 16.63 8.68 6.86
C ALA A 387 15.61 8.79 8.02
N VAL A 388 15.10 7.64 8.47
CA VAL A 388 14.30 7.58 9.70
C VAL A 388 15.20 7.86 10.92
N ASP A 389 14.64 8.43 11.96
CA ASP A 389 15.33 8.58 13.23
C ASP A 389 15.66 7.21 13.82
N GLU A 390 16.94 6.93 14.10
CA GLU A 390 17.43 5.63 14.55
C GLU A 390 16.78 5.19 15.87
N HIS A 391 16.53 6.13 16.78
CA HIS A 391 15.89 5.83 18.05
C HIS A 391 14.43 5.40 17.85
N VAL A 392 13.68 6.11 17.02
CA VAL A 392 12.29 5.74 16.67
C VAL A 392 12.26 4.39 15.96
N ALA A 393 13.16 4.17 14.99
CA ALA A 393 13.23 2.93 14.23
C ALA A 393 13.49 1.67 15.08
N THR A 394 14.09 1.81 16.27
CA THR A 394 14.33 0.68 17.18
C THR A 394 13.14 0.37 18.09
N LEU A 395 12.12 1.23 18.14
CA LEU A 395 10.98 1.13 19.04
C LEU A 395 9.69 0.68 18.35
N VAL A 396 9.64 0.70 17.01
CA VAL A 396 8.45 0.41 16.20
C VAL A 396 8.60 -0.85 15.33
#